data_1664a3cbe169629c8bae39b27df12e72
#
_entry.id   1664a3cbe169629c8bae39b27df12e72
#
_cell.length_a   1.000
_cell.length_b   1.000
_cell.length_c   1.000
_cell.angle_alpha   90.00
_cell.angle_beta   90.00
_cell.angle_gamma   90.00
#
_symmetry.space_group_name_H-M   'P 1'
#
loop_
_entity.id
_entity.type
_entity.pdbx_description
1 polymer ?
#
loop_
_entity_poly.entity_id
_entity_poly.type
_entity_poly.pdbx_seq_one_letter_code
_entity_poly.pdbx_strand_id
1 'polypeptide(L)'
;MAKKDLKEIRKVENDIYELLKNVMDPEIELDIINLGLVYNILYDGDNNVRIEMTLSTPACPLGDAITENVKNTIKKKYPDFNVDVDVVFDPPWDASMISEEGRKKLGMM
;
A
#
# COMPACT_ATOMS: atom_id res chain seq x y z
N MET A 1 -24.02 15.28 1.55
CA MET A 1 -23.99 13.83 1.75
C MET A 1 -23.17 13.49 2.98
N ALA A 2 -23.69 12.62 3.80
CA ALA A 2 -23.00 12.28 5.04
C ALA A 2 -21.79 11.38 4.76
N LYS A 3 -20.66 11.73 5.33
CA LYS A 3 -19.48 10.87 5.29
C LYS A 3 -19.68 9.72 6.28
N LYS A 4 -18.96 8.64 6.05
CA LYS A 4 -18.94 7.51 6.98
C LYS A 4 -18.38 7.96 8.33
N ASP A 5 -18.78 7.30 9.40
CA ASP A 5 -18.20 7.58 10.70
C ASP A 5 -16.79 7.00 10.80
N LEU A 6 -16.08 7.35 11.86
CA LEU A 6 -14.69 6.94 12.05
C LEU A 6 -14.52 5.42 12.03
N LYS A 7 -15.48 4.71 12.60
CA LYS A 7 -15.43 3.24 12.64
C LYS A 7 -15.52 2.63 11.24
N GLU A 8 -16.40 3.17 10.41
CA GLU A 8 -16.53 2.70 9.02
C GLU A 8 -15.33 3.09 8.20
N ILE A 9 -14.76 4.27 8.43
CA ILE A 9 -13.55 4.71 7.75
C ILE A 9 -12.41 3.74 8.04
N ARG A 10 -12.21 3.38 9.31
CA ARG A 10 -11.16 2.45 9.69
C ARG A 10 -11.39 1.06 9.11
N LYS A 11 -12.64 0.65 8.99
CA LYS A 11 -12.96 -0.64 8.38
C LYS A 11 -12.55 -0.66 6.90
N VAL A 12 -12.85 0.41 6.17
CA VAL A 12 -12.46 0.51 4.77
C VAL A 12 -10.93 0.58 4.63
N GLU A 13 -10.27 1.36 5.47
CA GLU A 13 -8.81 1.44 5.46
C GLU A 13 -8.15 0.08 5.73
N ASN A 14 -8.69 -0.66 6.68
CA ASN A 14 -8.20 -2.00 6.98
C ASN A 14 -8.42 -2.97 5.81
N ASP A 15 -9.56 -2.85 5.14
CA ASP A 15 -9.86 -3.65 3.98
C ASP A 15 -8.87 -3.38 2.84
N ILE A 16 -8.57 -2.09 2.63
CA ILE A 16 -7.56 -1.69 1.63
C ILE A 16 -6.19 -2.26 2.01
N TYR A 17 -5.83 -2.19 3.29
CA TYR A 17 -4.59 -2.77 3.78
C TYR A 17 -4.48 -4.25 3.39
N GLU A 18 -5.55 -5.02 3.61
CA GLU A 18 -5.55 -6.44 3.25
C GLU A 18 -5.50 -6.66 1.74
N LEU A 19 -6.16 -5.81 0.96
CA LEU A 19 -6.11 -5.87 -0.50
C LEU A 19 -4.68 -5.66 -1.01
N LEU A 20 -3.94 -4.76 -0.41
CA LEU A 20 -2.59 -4.43 -0.85
C LEU A 20 -1.57 -5.55 -0.58
N LYS A 21 -1.93 -6.54 0.22
CA LYS A 21 -1.12 -7.74 0.37
C LYS A 21 -1.06 -8.58 -0.91
N ASN A 22 -1.89 -8.25 -1.89
CA ASN A 22 -1.86 -8.90 -3.20
C ASN A 22 -0.97 -8.16 -4.21
N VAL A 23 -0.41 -7.03 -3.83
CA VAL A 23 0.49 -6.26 -4.70
C VAL A 23 1.92 -6.65 -4.37
N MET A 24 2.60 -7.25 -5.33
CA MET A 24 3.95 -7.77 -5.15
C MET A 24 4.99 -6.83 -5.71
N ASP A 25 6.12 -6.72 -5.02
CA ASP A 25 7.31 -6.09 -5.58
C ASP A 25 8.03 -7.15 -6.42
N PRO A 26 8.13 -6.97 -7.74
CA PRO A 26 8.68 -8.01 -8.59
C PRO A 26 10.18 -8.24 -8.38
N GLU A 27 10.90 -7.30 -7.78
CA GLU A 27 12.32 -7.46 -7.54
C GLU A 27 12.61 -8.26 -6.26
N ILE A 28 11.74 -8.16 -5.26
CA ILE A 28 11.97 -8.80 -3.96
C ILE A 28 11.07 -10.01 -3.76
N GLU A 29 10.03 -10.15 -4.59
CA GLU A 29 9.09 -11.26 -4.52
C GLU A 29 8.33 -11.34 -3.19
N LEU A 30 7.99 -10.18 -2.65
CA LEU A 30 7.21 -10.04 -1.43
C LEU A 30 6.17 -8.96 -1.63
N ASP A 31 5.03 -9.07 -0.96
CA ASP A 31 4.00 -8.04 -1.06
C ASP A 31 4.44 -6.74 -0.39
N ILE A 32 3.89 -5.63 -0.87
CA ILE A 32 4.30 -4.30 -0.43
C ILE A 32 3.96 -4.03 1.04
N ILE A 33 2.97 -4.71 1.60
CA ILE A 33 2.62 -4.56 3.02
C ILE A 33 3.72 -5.19 3.90
N ASN A 34 4.09 -6.43 3.62
CA ASN A 34 5.13 -7.10 4.40
C ASN A 34 6.50 -6.52 4.17
N LEU A 35 6.74 -5.90 3.03
CA LEU A 35 7.98 -5.16 2.78
C LEU A 35 8.07 -3.88 3.60
N GLY A 36 6.94 -3.37 4.10
CA GLY A 36 6.93 -2.10 4.81
C GLY A 36 6.97 -0.88 3.90
N LEU A 37 6.52 -1.03 2.66
CA LEU A 37 6.52 0.07 1.69
C LEU A 37 5.33 1.01 1.86
N VAL A 38 4.24 0.56 2.47
CA VAL A 38 3.03 1.38 2.66
C VAL A 38 3.11 2.06 4.01
N TYR A 39 3.13 3.37 4.02
CA TYR A 39 3.26 4.17 5.24
C TYR A 39 1.92 4.60 5.80
N ASN A 40 0.99 5.04 4.96
CA ASN A 40 -0.33 5.48 5.40
C ASN A 40 -1.40 5.14 4.38
N ILE A 41 -2.57 4.80 4.87
CA ILE A 41 -3.77 4.60 4.07
C ILE A 41 -4.81 5.57 4.61
N LEU A 42 -5.19 6.55 3.79
CA LEU A 42 -6.07 7.65 4.22
C LEU A 42 -7.33 7.63 3.39
N TYR A 43 -8.46 7.38 4.04
CA TYR A 43 -9.77 7.38 3.41
C TYR A 43 -10.60 8.52 4.02
N ASP A 44 -11.20 9.35 3.17
CA ASP A 44 -11.94 10.53 3.63
C ASP A 44 -13.39 10.25 4.06
N GLY A 45 -13.82 9.01 3.94
CA GLY A 45 -15.20 8.63 4.28
C GLY A 45 -16.19 8.82 3.15
N ASP A 46 -15.73 9.23 1.98
CA ASP A 46 -16.55 9.41 0.78
C ASP A 46 -15.99 8.53 -0.34
N ASN A 47 -15.36 9.11 -1.34
CA ASN A 47 -14.81 8.34 -2.46
C ASN A 47 -13.30 8.51 -2.65
N ASN A 48 -12.63 9.21 -1.76
CA ASN A 48 -11.22 9.54 -1.95
C ASN A 48 -10.32 8.74 -1.03
N VAL A 49 -9.35 8.06 -1.61
CA VAL A 49 -8.34 7.28 -0.88
C VAL A 49 -6.97 7.78 -1.31
N ARG A 50 -6.11 8.01 -0.34
CA ARG A 50 -4.73 8.36 -0.58
C ARG A 50 -3.83 7.32 0.06
N ILE A 51 -2.90 6.78 -0.71
CA ILE A 51 -1.93 5.82 -0.24
C ILE A 51 -0.56 6.53 -0.23
N GLU A 52 0.01 6.67 0.95
CA GLU A 52 1.37 7.16 1.08
C GLU A 52 2.30 5.97 1.19
N MET A 53 3.21 5.82 0.25
CA MET A 53 4.11 4.68 0.21
C MET A 53 5.48 5.09 -0.30
N THR A 54 6.43 4.20 -0.13
CA THR A 54 7.77 4.40 -0.67
C THR A 54 8.14 3.24 -1.58
N LEU A 55 9.32 3.32 -2.16
CA LEU A 55 9.90 2.25 -2.98
C LEU A 55 11.17 1.77 -2.31
N SER A 56 11.57 0.53 -2.59
CA SER A 56 12.77 -0.05 -1.97
C SER A 56 14.04 0.65 -2.44
N THR A 57 13.99 1.30 -3.60
CA THR A 57 15.07 2.16 -4.07
C THR A 57 14.49 3.37 -4.79
N PRO A 58 15.09 4.57 -4.66
CA PRO A 58 14.60 5.76 -5.36
C PRO A 58 14.66 5.65 -6.88
N ALA A 59 15.53 4.79 -7.38
CA ALA A 59 15.74 4.60 -8.82
C ALA A 59 15.02 3.36 -9.36
N CYS A 60 14.00 2.86 -8.65
CA CYS A 60 13.29 1.65 -9.05
C CYS A 60 12.56 1.86 -10.39
N PRO A 61 12.97 1.17 -11.46
CA PRO A 61 12.31 1.34 -12.76
C PRO A 61 10.91 0.75 -12.79
N LEU A 62 10.54 -0.04 -11.79
CA LEU A 62 9.24 -0.69 -11.69
C LEU A 62 8.27 0.05 -10.78
N GLY A 63 8.66 1.24 -10.29
CA GLY A 63 7.83 2.02 -9.38
C GLY A 63 6.46 2.36 -9.96
N ASP A 64 6.42 2.74 -11.24
CA ASP A 64 5.16 3.06 -11.91
C ASP A 64 4.25 1.84 -11.99
N ALA A 65 4.81 0.65 -12.23
CA ALA A 65 4.04 -0.58 -12.28
C ALA A 65 3.45 -0.91 -10.92
N ILE A 66 4.21 -0.70 -9.84
CA ILE A 66 3.73 -0.94 -8.48
C ILE A 66 2.60 0.01 -8.13
N THR A 67 2.76 1.30 -8.39
CA THR A 67 1.72 2.30 -8.07
C THR A 67 0.45 2.05 -8.88
N GLU A 68 0.58 1.66 -10.14
CA GLU A 68 -0.56 1.33 -10.97
C GLU A 68 -1.29 0.10 -10.44
N ASN A 69 -0.54 -0.91 -9.99
CA ASN A 69 -1.12 -2.11 -9.36
C ASN A 69 -1.88 -1.77 -8.09
N VAL A 70 -1.35 -0.85 -7.29
CA VAL A 70 -2.04 -0.40 -6.07
C VAL A 70 -3.39 0.19 -6.44
N LYS A 71 -3.41 1.10 -7.39
CA LYS A 71 -4.65 1.73 -7.84
C LYS A 71 -5.65 0.70 -8.36
N ASN A 72 -5.19 -0.18 -9.23
CA ASN A 72 -6.05 -1.18 -9.86
C ASN A 72 -6.61 -2.17 -8.84
N THR A 73 -5.80 -2.59 -7.89
CA THR A 73 -6.20 -3.51 -6.84
C THR A 73 -7.33 -2.92 -5.98
N ILE A 74 -7.21 -1.66 -5.62
CA ILE A 74 -8.24 -0.99 -4.83
C ILE A 74 -9.50 -0.79 -5.66
N LYS A 75 -9.36 -0.33 -6.90
CA LYS A 75 -10.50 -0.07 -7.78
C LYS A 75 -11.26 -1.32 -8.20
N LYS A 76 -10.64 -2.48 -8.14
CA LYS A 76 -11.33 -3.74 -8.39
C LYS A 76 -12.47 -3.95 -7.42
N LYS A 77 -12.27 -3.62 -6.15
CA LYS A 77 -13.29 -3.77 -5.11
C LYS A 77 -14.13 -2.52 -4.96
N TYR A 78 -13.53 -1.35 -5.14
CA TYR A 78 -14.17 -0.06 -4.97
C TYR A 78 -14.03 0.76 -6.27
N PRO A 79 -14.79 0.42 -7.32
CA PRO A 79 -14.61 1.05 -8.64
C PRO A 79 -14.91 2.54 -8.67
N ASP A 80 -15.69 3.04 -7.69
CA ASP A 80 -16.03 4.47 -7.62
C ASP A 80 -15.01 5.29 -6.85
N PHE A 81 -13.99 4.66 -6.28
CA PHE A 81 -12.99 5.39 -5.50
C PHE A 81 -11.99 6.10 -6.40
N ASN A 82 -11.64 7.31 -5.99
CA ASN A 82 -10.52 8.05 -6.54
C ASN A 82 -9.30 7.67 -5.70
N VAL A 83 -8.39 6.93 -6.29
CA VAL A 83 -7.20 6.45 -5.58
C VAL A 83 -6.01 7.29 -6.00
N ASP A 84 -5.40 7.97 -5.04
CA ASP A 84 -4.20 8.75 -5.24
C ASP A 84 -3.04 8.06 -4.52
N VAL A 85 -1.96 7.79 -5.24
CA VAL A 85 -0.77 7.16 -4.66
C VAL A 85 0.34 8.21 -4.61
N ASP A 86 0.77 8.52 -3.40
CA ASP A 86 1.83 9.48 -3.15
C ASP A 86 3.10 8.72 -2.77
N VAL A 87 4.11 8.77 -3.64
CA VAL A 87 5.39 8.10 -3.37
C VAL A 87 6.30 9.08 -2.67
N VAL A 88 6.71 8.71 -1.46
CA VAL A 88 7.58 9.55 -0.62
C VAL A 88 8.85 8.76 -0.29
N PHE A 89 9.94 9.50 -0.08
CA PHE A 89 11.22 8.90 0.25
C PHE A 89 11.76 9.34 1.61
N ASP A 90 10.85 9.82 2.46
CA ASP A 90 11.18 10.23 3.82
C ASP A 90 10.08 9.71 4.76
N PRO A 91 10.40 8.79 5.67
CA PRO A 91 11.71 8.16 5.84
C PRO A 91 12.06 7.23 4.68
N PRO A 92 13.35 7.05 4.37
CA PRO A 92 13.76 6.09 3.34
C PRO A 92 13.53 4.66 3.82
N TRP A 93 13.19 3.80 2.88
CA TRP A 93 12.98 2.39 3.19
C TRP A 93 14.32 1.69 3.45
N ASP A 94 14.32 0.78 4.42
CA ASP A 94 15.42 -0.15 4.63
C ASP A 94 14.88 -1.52 5.07
N ALA A 95 15.75 -2.52 5.08
CA ALA A 95 15.35 -3.90 5.34
C ALA A 95 14.78 -4.12 6.74
N SER A 96 15.04 -3.22 7.68
CA SER A 96 14.48 -3.34 9.03
C SER A 96 12.96 -3.11 9.03
N MET A 97 12.43 -2.54 7.98
CA MET A 97 10.99 -2.29 7.85
C MET A 97 10.21 -3.52 7.38
N ILE A 98 10.90 -4.56 6.94
CA ILE A 98 10.25 -5.81 6.52
C ILE A 98 9.64 -6.47 7.76
N SER A 99 8.38 -6.90 7.65
CA SER A 99 7.69 -7.57 8.75
C SER A 99 8.36 -8.89 9.10
N GLU A 100 8.09 -9.41 10.29
CA GLU A 100 8.59 -10.72 10.68
C GLU A 100 8.14 -11.80 9.72
N GLU A 101 6.87 -11.77 9.34
CA GLU A 101 6.33 -12.72 8.36
C GLU A 101 7.05 -12.61 7.02
N GLY A 102 7.31 -11.38 6.57
CA GLY A 102 8.04 -11.16 5.32
C GLY A 102 9.45 -11.70 5.37
N ARG A 103 10.15 -11.53 6.49
CA ARG A 103 11.50 -12.06 6.67
C ARG A 103 11.52 -13.57 6.60
N LYS A 104 10.52 -14.22 7.18
CA LYS A 104 10.40 -15.67 7.10
C LYS A 104 10.21 -16.15 5.67
N LYS A 105 9.36 -15.47 4.92
CA LYS A 105 9.12 -15.81 3.51
C LYS A 105 10.37 -15.64 2.66
N LEU A 106 11.20 -14.66 2.98
CA LEU A 106 12.44 -14.41 2.25
C LEU A 106 13.61 -15.26 2.74
N GLY A 107 13.42 -16.04 3.79
CA GLY A 107 14.49 -16.86 4.34
C GLY A 107 15.55 -16.09 5.10
N MET A 108 15.19 -14.92 5.64
CA MET A 108 16.12 -14.03 6.36
C MET A 108 16.24 -14.38 7.84
N MET A 109 15.46 -15.34 8.29
CA MET A 109 15.45 -15.73 9.71
C MET A 109 15.86 -17.18 9.86
#